data_9a58c6e4ed514b1cba3c8d926f7693ff
#
_entry.id   9a58c6e4ed514b1cba3c8d926f7693ff
#
_cell.length_a   1.000
_cell.length_b   1.000
_cell.length_c   1.000
_cell.angle_alpha   90.00
_cell.angle_beta   90.00
_cell.angle_gamma   90.00
#
_symmetry.space_group_name_H-M   'P 1'
#
loop_
_entity.id
_entity.type
_entity.pdbx_description
1 polymer ?
#
loop_
_entity_poly.entity_id
_entity_poly.type
_entity_poly.pdbx_seq_one_letter_code
_entity_poly.pdbx_strand_id
1 'polypeptide(L)'
;MREKFKRFWDTANPDLLRLVIIFVLVGLLLAGFLLFGHSGDGGSVLPAWAQTKRVEPPDERLAAAQKENPDTVAWITIPGTNIDAPVQQYGDNDYYLRRDENGSEDYHGCIYADYACRMDSSVKVSRNLIFYGHTFTDEDYTGGFEDLHKYRVFEFGQENPYIYVSLADEKLAYHIFSVWVCDAN
;
A
#
# COMPACT_ATOMS: atom_id res chain seq x y z
N MET A 1 -18.54 -20.67 54.99
CA MET A 1 -17.85 -20.58 53.64
C MET A 1 -17.06 -19.29 53.48
N ARG A 2 -17.58 -18.12 53.81
CA ARG A 2 -16.89 -16.81 53.71
C ARG A 2 -15.60 -16.70 54.53
N GLU A 3 -15.55 -17.23 55.75
CA GLU A 3 -14.34 -17.10 56.60
C GLU A 3 -13.18 -17.99 56.16
N LYS A 4 -13.44 -19.17 55.57
CA LYS A 4 -12.40 -20.03 55.00
C LYS A 4 -11.76 -19.39 53.75
N PHE A 5 -12.57 -18.68 52.97
CA PHE A 5 -12.12 -17.99 51.79
C PHE A 5 -11.21 -16.79 52.15
N LYS A 6 -11.58 -16.03 53.19
CA LYS A 6 -10.80 -14.89 53.67
C LYS A 6 -9.42 -15.32 54.20
N ARG A 7 -9.38 -16.43 55.01
CA ARG A 7 -8.09 -16.97 55.51
C ARG A 7 -7.15 -17.45 54.38
N PHE A 8 -7.71 -18.00 53.29
CA PHE A 8 -6.91 -18.42 52.15
C PHE A 8 -6.19 -17.23 51.50
N TRP A 9 -6.89 -16.08 51.34
CA TRP A 9 -6.33 -14.88 50.76
C TRP A 9 -5.30 -14.17 51.66
N ASP A 10 -5.51 -14.21 52.97
CA ASP A 10 -4.62 -13.58 53.96
C ASP A 10 -3.29 -14.36 54.17
N THR A 11 -3.26 -15.65 53.81
CA THR A 11 -2.05 -16.49 53.94
C THR A 11 -1.40 -16.88 52.63
N ALA A 12 -1.98 -16.51 51.50
CA ALA A 12 -1.45 -16.85 50.19
C ALA A 12 -0.18 -16.01 49.89
N ASN A 13 0.85 -16.66 49.39
CA ASN A 13 2.04 -15.98 48.91
C ASN A 13 1.67 -14.97 47.80
N PRO A 14 2.04 -13.69 47.94
CA PRO A 14 1.66 -12.64 46.98
C PRO A 14 2.12 -12.95 45.55
N ASP A 15 3.23 -13.66 45.39
CA ASP A 15 3.74 -14.03 44.05
C ASP A 15 2.93 -15.17 43.43
N LEU A 16 2.47 -16.10 44.24
CA LEU A 16 1.56 -17.16 43.78
C LEU A 16 0.20 -16.59 43.39
N LEU A 17 -0.28 -15.58 44.13
CA LEU A 17 -1.53 -14.89 43.84
C LEU A 17 -1.45 -14.12 42.50
N ARG A 18 -0.32 -13.43 42.25
CA ARG A 18 -0.07 -12.75 40.99
C ARG A 18 -0.05 -13.72 39.80
N LEU A 19 0.60 -14.88 39.97
CA LEU A 19 0.62 -15.93 38.97
C LEU A 19 -0.80 -16.47 38.68
N VAL A 20 -1.61 -16.75 39.69
CA VAL A 20 -2.99 -17.22 39.50
C VAL A 20 -3.83 -16.15 38.77
N ILE A 21 -3.70 -14.89 39.13
CA ILE A 21 -4.41 -13.79 38.46
C ILE A 21 -3.99 -13.70 36.99
N ILE A 22 -2.70 -13.80 36.69
CA ILE A 22 -2.19 -13.79 35.30
C ILE A 22 -2.75 -14.97 34.50
N PHE A 23 -2.76 -16.20 35.09
CA PHE A 23 -3.33 -17.36 34.41
C PHE A 23 -4.83 -17.24 34.17
N VAL A 24 -5.58 -16.67 35.11
CA VAL A 24 -7.02 -16.42 34.94
C VAL A 24 -7.28 -15.38 33.86
N LEU A 25 -6.51 -14.29 33.82
CA LEU A 25 -6.64 -13.26 32.78
C LEU A 25 -6.26 -13.78 31.40
N VAL A 26 -5.18 -14.56 31.30
CA VAL A 26 -4.78 -15.21 30.05
C VAL A 26 -5.83 -16.25 29.62
N GLY A 27 -6.36 -17.03 30.55
CA GLY A 27 -7.45 -17.98 30.28
C GLY A 27 -8.74 -17.30 29.79
N LEU A 28 -9.10 -16.15 30.38
CA LEU A 28 -10.26 -15.36 29.95
C LEU A 28 -10.04 -14.72 28.57
N LEU A 29 -8.82 -14.27 28.28
CA LEU A 29 -8.45 -13.75 26.95
C LEU A 29 -8.49 -14.87 25.89
N LEU A 30 -7.96 -16.05 26.20
CA LEU A 30 -8.01 -17.23 25.32
C LEU A 30 -9.45 -17.74 25.13
N ALA A 31 -10.26 -17.79 26.18
CA ALA A 31 -11.67 -18.16 26.09
C ALA A 31 -12.48 -17.13 25.30
N GLY A 32 -12.22 -15.83 25.49
CA GLY A 32 -12.77 -14.76 24.66
C GLY A 32 -12.39 -14.91 23.19
N PHE A 33 -11.13 -15.21 22.91
CA PHE A 33 -10.65 -15.47 21.55
C PHE A 33 -11.31 -16.72 20.93
N LEU A 34 -11.50 -17.79 21.69
CA LEU A 34 -12.16 -19.01 21.21
C LEU A 34 -13.69 -18.86 21.05
N LEU A 35 -14.35 -18.05 21.89
CA LEU A 35 -15.80 -17.83 21.84
C LEU A 35 -16.23 -16.74 20.86
N PHE A 36 -15.39 -15.73 20.65
CA PHE A 36 -15.67 -14.60 19.76
C PHE A 36 -14.80 -14.58 18.49
N GLY A 37 -13.71 -15.35 18.45
CA GLY A 37 -12.81 -15.45 17.31
C GLY A 37 -13.29 -16.37 16.18
N HIS A 38 -14.48 -16.99 16.29
CA HIS A 38 -15.01 -17.93 15.30
C HIS A 38 -16.17 -17.37 14.46
N SER A 39 -16.32 -16.06 14.45
CA SER A 39 -17.21 -15.40 13.48
C SER A 39 -16.35 -14.79 12.39
N GLY A 40 -16.23 -15.55 11.34
CA GLY A 40 -15.64 -15.30 10.04
C GLY A 40 -15.26 -13.86 9.70
N ASP A 41 -14.17 -13.74 9.25
CA ASP A 41 -13.43 -12.86 8.40
C ASP A 41 -12.06 -12.61 9.05
N GLY A 42 -11.03 -13.22 8.48
CA GLY A 42 -9.65 -12.94 8.85
C GLY A 42 -9.27 -11.51 8.48
N GLY A 43 -10.00 -10.53 9.05
CA GLY A 43 -9.67 -9.13 8.92
C GLY A 43 -8.27 -8.90 9.48
N SER A 44 -7.36 -8.45 8.65
CA SER A 44 -5.99 -8.14 9.02
C SER A 44 -6.00 -7.20 10.23
N VAL A 45 -5.20 -7.53 11.24
CA VAL A 45 -5.02 -6.73 12.48
C VAL A 45 -4.30 -5.40 12.18
N LEU A 46 -4.02 -5.12 10.91
CA LEU A 46 -3.39 -3.90 10.46
C LEU A 46 -4.40 -2.73 10.56
N PRO A 47 -3.96 -1.57 11.03
CA PRO A 47 -4.80 -0.38 11.04
C PRO A 47 -5.29 -0.06 9.62
N ALA A 48 -6.47 0.54 9.51
CA ALA A 48 -7.14 0.76 8.21
C ALA A 48 -6.24 1.46 7.17
N TRP A 49 -5.35 2.35 7.61
CA TRP A 49 -4.39 3.04 6.76
C TRP A 49 -3.24 2.14 6.24
N ALA A 50 -2.99 0.99 6.88
CA ALA A 50 -1.95 0.04 6.48
C ALA A 50 -2.50 -1.14 5.66
N GLN A 51 -3.80 -1.14 5.37
CA GLN A 51 -4.45 -2.19 4.59
C GLN A 51 -4.44 -1.78 3.12
N THR A 52 -3.79 -2.57 2.28
CA THR A 52 -3.98 -2.47 0.84
C THR A 52 -5.39 -2.94 0.52
N LYS A 53 -6.26 -2.03 0.10
CA LYS A 53 -7.63 -2.37 -0.28
C LYS A 53 -7.60 -2.94 -1.70
N ARG A 54 -7.98 -4.19 -1.85
CA ARG A 54 -8.23 -4.77 -3.17
C ARG A 54 -9.52 -4.21 -3.72
N VAL A 55 -9.45 -3.60 -4.92
CA VAL A 55 -10.56 -2.85 -5.49
C VAL A 55 -10.75 -3.23 -6.92
N GLU A 56 -11.34 -4.23 -7.33
CA GLU A 56 -11.74 -4.49 -8.72
C GLU A 56 -10.76 -5.29 -9.58
N PRO A 57 -11.27 -5.82 -10.70
CA PRO A 57 -10.46 -6.47 -11.71
C PRO A 57 -9.41 -5.52 -12.30
N PRO A 58 -8.38 -6.07 -12.95
CA PRO A 58 -7.36 -5.29 -13.64
C PRO A 58 -7.97 -4.27 -14.60
N ASP A 59 -7.28 -3.16 -14.80
CA ASP A 59 -7.65 -2.18 -15.80
C ASP A 59 -7.51 -2.79 -17.21
N GLU A 60 -8.56 -2.72 -18.00
CA GLU A 60 -8.56 -3.28 -19.37
C GLU A 60 -7.50 -2.61 -20.27
N ARG A 61 -7.16 -1.36 -19.98
CA ARG A 61 -6.11 -0.61 -20.69
C ARG A 61 -4.73 -1.20 -20.49
N LEU A 62 -4.46 -1.83 -19.33
CA LEU A 62 -3.19 -2.49 -19.07
C LEU A 62 -2.91 -3.59 -20.11
N ALA A 63 -3.88 -4.45 -20.37
CA ALA A 63 -3.72 -5.52 -21.36
C ALA A 63 -3.51 -4.99 -22.79
N ALA A 64 -4.09 -3.84 -23.13
CA ALA A 64 -3.85 -3.16 -24.39
C ALA A 64 -2.43 -2.57 -24.45
N ALA A 65 -2.02 -1.85 -23.40
CA ALA A 65 -0.68 -1.25 -23.34
C ALA A 65 0.44 -2.32 -23.37
N GLN A 66 0.24 -3.48 -22.72
CA GLN A 66 1.19 -4.60 -22.78
C GLN A 66 1.35 -5.23 -24.17
N LYS A 67 0.37 -5.07 -25.05
CA LYS A 67 0.50 -5.52 -26.45
C LYS A 67 1.30 -4.53 -27.27
N GLU A 68 1.18 -3.23 -26.98
CA GLU A 68 1.92 -2.19 -27.66
C GLU A 68 3.39 -2.18 -27.18
N ASN A 69 3.60 -2.28 -25.85
CA ASN A 69 4.94 -2.36 -25.25
C ASN A 69 4.99 -3.47 -24.20
N PRO A 70 5.75 -4.58 -24.42
CA PRO A 70 5.90 -5.66 -23.45
C PRO A 70 6.56 -5.26 -22.13
N ASP A 71 7.23 -4.11 -22.06
CA ASP A 71 7.84 -3.56 -20.85
C ASP A 71 6.79 -2.92 -19.91
N THR A 72 5.52 -2.85 -20.34
CA THR A 72 4.43 -2.35 -19.48
C THR A 72 4.10 -3.37 -18.39
N VAL A 73 4.31 -3.00 -17.13
CA VAL A 73 4.14 -3.91 -15.98
C VAL A 73 2.90 -3.58 -15.13
N ALA A 74 2.39 -2.35 -15.22
CA ALA A 74 1.24 -1.90 -14.45
C ALA A 74 0.53 -0.72 -15.14
N TRP A 75 -0.62 -0.36 -14.58
CA TRP A 75 -1.31 0.90 -14.84
C TRP A 75 -1.50 1.66 -13.54
N ILE A 76 -1.02 2.91 -13.46
CA ILE A 76 -1.17 3.77 -12.29
C ILE A 76 -2.28 4.79 -12.51
N THR A 77 -3.12 4.98 -11.49
CA THR A 77 -4.17 6.01 -11.48
C THR A 77 -4.18 6.72 -10.14
N ILE A 78 -4.12 8.05 -10.15
CA ILE A 78 -4.26 8.89 -8.95
C ILE A 78 -5.44 9.83 -9.15
N PRO A 79 -6.57 9.60 -8.47
CA PRO A 79 -7.77 10.45 -8.62
C PRO A 79 -7.48 11.93 -8.34
N GLY A 80 -8.16 12.80 -9.05
CA GLY A 80 -7.99 14.26 -8.92
C GLY A 80 -6.73 14.82 -9.60
N THR A 81 -5.94 13.94 -10.22
CA THR A 81 -4.73 14.30 -10.99
C THR A 81 -4.86 13.84 -12.44
N ASN A 82 -3.92 14.26 -13.29
CA ASN A 82 -3.74 13.76 -14.65
C ASN A 82 -2.91 12.45 -14.70
N ILE A 83 -2.53 11.90 -13.53
CA ILE A 83 -1.76 10.65 -13.45
C ILE A 83 -2.71 9.47 -13.66
N ASP A 84 -2.80 9.00 -14.91
CA ASP A 84 -3.61 7.86 -15.34
C ASP A 84 -2.93 7.23 -16.56
N ALA A 85 -1.87 6.43 -16.35
CA ALA A 85 -0.91 6.04 -17.36
C ALA A 85 -0.36 4.63 -17.18
N PRO A 86 0.16 3.99 -18.25
CA PRO A 86 0.93 2.78 -18.15
C PRO A 86 2.24 3.03 -17.40
N VAL A 87 2.70 2.02 -16.67
CA VAL A 87 3.98 2.01 -15.98
C VAL A 87 4.91 1.06 -16.70
N GLN A 88 6.04 1.58 -17.15
CA GLN A 88 7.06 0.81 -17.83
C GLN A 88 8.09 0.24 -16.83
N GLN A 89 8.77 -0.83 -17.18
CA GLN A 89 9.91 -1.34 -16.40
C GLN A 89 10.93 -1.96 -17.34
N TYR A 90 12.21 -1.61 -17.13
CA TYR A 90 13.31 -2.17 -17.90
C TYR A 90 14.38 -2.79 -16.98
N GLY A 91 15.47 -3.28 -17.56
CA GLY A 91 16.57 -3.87 -16.81
C GLY A 91 17.41 -2.88 -15.98
N ASP A 92 17.12 -1.60 -16.07
CA ASP A 92 17.76 -0.49 -15.35
C ASP A 92 16.77 0.66 -15.10
N ASN A 93 17.21 1.71 -14.38
CA ASN A 93 16.39 2.90 -14.10
C ASN A 93 16.68 4.09 -15.05
N ASP A 94 17.47 3.89 -16.08
CA ASP A 94 17.90 4.97 -17.00
C ASP A 94 17.16 4.91 -18.33
N TYR A 95 16.72 3.73 -18.77
CA TYR A 95 16.15 3.51 -20.09
C TYR A 95 14.91 4.38 -20.34
N TYR A 96 13.91 4.34 -19.43
CA TYR A 96 12.65 5.11 -19.56
C TYR A 96 12.75 6.54 -19.00
N LEU A 97 13.90 6.94 -18.48
CA LEU A 97 14.13 8.31 -18.02
C LEU A 97 13.99 9.33 -19.16
N ARG A 98 14.28 8.91 -20.41
CA ARG A 98 14.24 9.74 -21.62
C ARG A 98 13.58 9.02 -22.79
N ARG A 99 12.53 8.23 -22.50
CA ARG A 99 11.73 7.53 -23.51
C ARG A 99 10.25 7.58 -23.14
N ASP A 100 9.41 7.67 -24.16
CA ASP A 100 7.98 7.54 -23.99
C ASP A 100 7.57 6.10 -23.64
N GLU A 101 6.29 5.88 -23.42
CA GLU A 101 5.71 4.57 -23.11
C GLU A 101 5.86 3.55 -24.26
N ASN A 102 6.20 3.96 -25.44
CA ASN A 102 6.45 3.08 -26.60
C ASN A 102 7.94 2.79 -26.79
N GLY A 103 8.80 3.36 -25.94
CA GLY A 103 10.26 3.20 -26.02
C GLY A 103 10.96 4.14 -26.99
N SER A 104 10.24 5.09 -27.60
CA SER A 104 10.81 6.13 -28.46
C SER A 104 11.51 7.21 -27.63
N GLU A 105 12.54 7.84 -28.18
CA GLU A 105 13.23 8.93 -27.48
C GLU A 105 12.28 10.10 -27.23
N ASP A 106 12.16 10.47 -25.96
CA ASP A 106 11.38 11.61 -25.48
C ASP A 106 12.11 12.28 -24.31
N TYR A 107 12.28 13.60 -24.39
CA TYR A 107 12.92 14.39 -23.35
C TYR A 107 12.18 14.28 -21.99
N HIS A 108 10.87 14.14 -22.03
CA HIS A 108 10.03 14.07 -20.82
C HIS A 108 10.08 12.68 -20.16
N GLY A 109 10.43 11.63 -20.90
CA GLY A 109 10.33 10.27 -20.40
C GLY A 109 8.87 9.86 -20.14
N CYS A 110 8.69 8.76 -19.44
CA CYS A 110 7.37 8.30 -19.00
C CYS A 110 7.40 7.88 -17.52
N ILE A 111 6.29 7.38 -17.00
CA ILE A 111 6.23 6.78 -15.65
C ILE A 111 6.80 5.36 -15.72
N TYR A 112 7.78 5.07 -14.87
CA TYR A 112 8.40 3.75 -14.84
C TYR A 112 8.66 3.25 -13.41
N ALA A 113 8.71 1.93 -13.25
CA ALA A 113 9.00 1.26 -11.99
C ALA A 113 10.51 0.98 -11.86
N ASP A 114 11.01 1.00 -10.62
CA ASP A 114 12.37 0.57 -10.32
C ASP A 114 12.60 -0.87 -10.80
N TYR A 115 13.75 -1.10 -11.44
CA TYR A 115 14.10 -2.40 -12.04
C TYR A 115 14.12 -3.56 -11.04
N ALA A 116 14.34 -3.28 -9.74
CA ALA A 116 14.36 -4.27 -8.68
C ALA A 116 12.96 -4.61 -8.14
N CYS A 117 11.93 -3.86 -8.52
CA CYS A 117 10.57 -4.14 -8.15
C CYS A 117 10.02 -5.37 -8.91
N ARG A 118 9.32 -6.25 -8.20
CA ARG A 118 8.57 -7.35 -8.82
C ARG A 118 7.10 -6.94 -8.91
N MET A 119 6.54 -7.05 -10.11
CA MET A 119 5.17 -6.64 -10.42
C MET A 119 4.43 -7.71 -11.25
N ASP A 120 4.85 -8.99 -11.14
CA ASP A 120 4.30 -10.11 -11.92
C ASP A 120 2.81 -10.36 -11.63
N SER A 121 2.40 -10.21 -10.37
CA SER A 121 1.03 -10.40 -9.91
C SER A 121 0.84 -9.85 -8.50
N SER A 122 -0.41 -9.67 -8.05
CA SER A 122 -0.74 -9.21 -6.70
C SER A 122 -0.17 -10.10 -5.58
N VAL A 123 0.00 -11.39 -5.84
CA VAL A 123 0.60 -12.35 -4.89
C VAL A 123 2.13 -12.28 -4.85
N LYS A 124 2.75 -11.88 -5.95
CA LYS A 124 4.21 -11.82 -6.10
C LYS A 124 4.76 -10.40 -6.16
N VAL A 125 3.94 -9.41 -5.89
CA VAL A 125 4.36 -8.02 -5.89
C VAL A 125 5.37 -7.74 -4.78
N SER A 126 6.36 -6.91 -5.05
CA SER A 126 7.30 -6.44 -4.04
C SER A 126 6.58 -5.70 -2.91
N ARG A 127 7.05 -5.84 -1.67
CA ARG A 127 6.51 -5.10 -0.51
C ARG A 127 6.72 -3.59 -0.62
N ASN A 128 7.76 -3.17 -1.32
CA ASN A 128 8.05 -1.79 -1.65
C ASN A 128 8.05 -1.66 -3.17
N LEU A 129 7.18 -0.80 -3.69
CA LEU A 129 7.13 -0.40 -5.08
C LEU A 129 7.63 1.01 -5.19
N ILE A 130 8.58 1.25 -6.09
CA ILE A 130 9.13 2.55 -6.37
C ILE A 130 8.78 2.89 -7.81
N PHE A 131 8.14 4.04 -8.01
CA PHE A 131 7.83 4.58 -9.33
C PHE A 131 8.55 5.90 -9.50
N TYR A 132 9.04 6.12 -10.69
CA TYR A 132 9.72 7.35 -11.12
C TYR A 132 8.89 8.03 -12.19
N GLY A 133 8.96 9.33 -12.23
CA GLY A 133 8.34 10.17 -13.24
C GLY A 133 8.87 11.59 -13.12
N HIS A 134 9.03 12.25 -14.23
CA HIS A 134 9.44 13.65 -14.25
C HIS A 134 8.30 14.57 -13.80
N THR A 135 8.67 15.76 -13.35
CA THR A 135 7.78 16.89 -13.17
C THR A 135 8.27 18.01 -14.07
N PHE A 136 7.45 18.46 -15.01
CA PHE A 136 7.75 19.57 -15.90
C PHE A 136 6.72 20.69 -15.68
N THR A 137 7.13 21.91 -15.97
CA THR A 137 6.26 23.09 -15.89
C THR A 137 5.76 23.53 -17.28
N ASP A 138 6.04 22.73 -18.31
CA ASP A 138 5.62 23.01 -19.67
C ASP A 138 4.12 22.79 -19.81
N GLU A 139 3.40 23.81 -20.29
CA GLU A 139 1.93 23.79 -20.37
C GLU A 139 1.39 22.66 -21.26
N ASP A 140 2.21 22.17 -22.20
CA ASP A 140 1.85 21.13 -23.15
C ASP A 140 2.13 19.69 -22.65
N TYR A 141 2.80 19.52 -21.49
CA TYR A 141 3.15 18.20 -20.96
C TYR A 141 2.17 17.75 -19.87
N THR A 142 1.60 16.57 -20.06
CA THR A 142 0.59 16.02 -19.14
C THR A 142 0.89 14.58 -18.71
N GLY A 143 2.10 14.09 -18.92
CA GLY A 143 2.41 12.65 -18.78
C GLY A 143 3.25 12.23 -17.57
N GLY A 144 3.65 13.15 -16.70
CA GLY A 144 4.53 12.86 -15.56
C GLY A 144 3.86 12.96 -14.20
N PHE A 145 4.66 13.32 -13.21
CA PHE A 145 4.23 13.45 -11.81
C PHE A 145 4.00 14.92 -11.38
N GLU A 146 3.84 15.85 -12.31
CA GLU A 146 3.65 17.26 -11.99
C GLU A 146 2.44 17.50 -11.10
N ASP A 147 1.36 16.79 -11.28
CA ASP A 147 0.14 16.94 -10.47
C ASP A 147 0.30 16.48 -9.02
N LEU A 148 1.38 15.79 -8.64
CA LEU A 148 1.65 15.45 -7.24
C LEU A 148 1.82 16.68 -6.35
N HIS A 149 2.17 17.86 -6.94
CA HIS A 149 2.23 19.10 -6.17
C HIS A 149 0.89 19.52 -5.58
N LYS A 150 -0.25 19.06 -6.11
CA LYS A 150 -1.59 19.29 -5.55
C LYS A 150 -1.73 18.77 -4.12
N TYR A 151 -0.96 17.74 -3.75
CA TYR A 151 -0.92 17.20 -2.39
C TYR A 151 -0.26 18.13 -1.35
N ARG A 152 0.28 19.29 -1.76
CA ARG A 152 0.65 20.36 -0.82
C ARG A 152 -0.57 20.99 -0.14
N VAL A 153 -1.76 20.81 -0.72
CA VAL A 153 -3.03 21.22 -0.16
C VAL A 153 -3.62 20.05 0.61
N PHE A 154 -3.81 20.25 1.92
CA PHE A 154 -4.26 19.18 2.82
C PHE A 154 -5.63 18.61 2.43
N GLU A 155 -6.56 19.49 2.05
CA GLU A 155 -7.92 19.14 1.61
C GLU A 155 -7.88 18.23 0.38
N PHE A 156 -7.01 18.53 -0.57
CA PHE A 156 -6.84 17.69 -1.77
C PHE A 156 -6.41 16.27 -1.40
N GLY A 157 -5.46 16.12 -0.45
CA GLY A 157 -5.02 14.81 0.03
C GLY A 157 -6.12 14.04 0.76
N GLN A 158 -7.00 14.74 1.48
CA GLN A 158 -8.16 14.12 2.12
C GLN A 158 -9.22 13.62 1.12
N GLU A 159 -9.44 14.38 0.05
CA GLU A 159 -10.39 14.02 -1.01
C GLU A 159 -9.86 12.91 -1.93
N ASN A 160 -8.52 12.83 -2.10
CA ASN A 160 -7.85 11.89 -3.00
C ASN A 160 -6.81 11.04 -2.25
N PRO A 161 -7.21 10.23 -1.25
CA PRO A 161 -6.28 9.56 -0.35
C PRO A 161 -5.64 8.28 -0.92
N TYR A 162 -5.93 7.90 -2.16
CA TYR A 162 -5.47 6.64 -2.72
C TYR A 162 -4.70 6.77 -4.04
N ILE A 163 -3.69 5.91 -4.19
CA ILE A 163 -3.05 5.57 -5.46
C ILE A 163 -3.55 4.19 -5.84
N TYR A 164 -3.99 4.03 -7.07
CA TYR A 164 -4.39 2.74 -7.62
C TYR A 164 -3.30 2.23 -8.55
N VAL A 165 -2.91 0.97 -8.36
CA VAL A 165 -1.96 0.26 -9.21
C VAL A 165 -2.61 -1.02 -9.71
N SER A 166 -2.87 -1.06 -11.01
CA SER A 166 -3.42 -2.23 -11.69
C SER A 166 -2.28 -3.14 -12.12
N LEU A 167 -2.26 -4.36 -11.63
CA LEU A 167 -1.40 -5.45 -12.10
C LEU A 167 -2.20 -6.35 -13.04
N ALA A 168 -1.55 -7.35 -13.64
CA ALA A 168 -2.19 -8.24 -14.61
C ALA A 168 -3.39 -9.04 -14.04
N ASP A 169 -3.42 -9.28 -12.74
CA ASP A 169 -4.44 -10.08 -12.06
C ASP A 169 -5.37 -9.29 -11.16
N GLU A 170 -4.97 -8.08 -10.72
CA GLU A 170 -5.74 -7.32 -9.73
C GLU A 170 -5.37 -5.85 -9.69
N LYS A 171 -6.32 -4.99 -9.31
CA LYS A 171 -6.08 -3.58 -8.98
C LYS A 171 -5.87 -3.43 -7.47
N LEU A 172 -4.73 -2.89 -7.09
CA LEU A 172 -4.36 -2.60 -5.71
C LEU A 172 -4.62 -1.13 -5.39
N ALA A 173 -5.09 -0.84 -4.17
CA ALA A 173 -5.26 0.52 -3.67
C ALA A 173 -4.29 0.78 -2.51
N TYR A 174 -3.44 1.77 -2.66
CA TYR A 174 -2.48 2.22 -1.66
C TYR A 174 -2.96 3.52 -1.03
N HIS A 175 -3.10 3.53 0.29
CA HIS A 175 -3.47 4.74 1.02
C HIS A 175 -2.25 5.64 1.18
N ILE A 176 -2.35 6.89 0.75
CA ILE A 176 -1.30 7.89 0.91
C ILE A 176 -1.25 8.29 2.40
N PHE A 177 -0.12 8.11 3.05
CA PHE A 177 0.07 8.47 4.45
C PHE A 177 1.05 9.64 4.64
N SER A 178 1.85 9.96 3.63
CA SER A 178 2.82 11.04 3.67
C SER A 178 3.18 11.53 2.28
N VAL A 179 3.33 12.83 2.13
CA VAL A 179 3.87 13.49 0.94
C VAL A 179 4.86 14.54 1.40
N TRP A 180 6.02 14.61 0.80
CA TRP A 180 7.03 15.64 1.08
C TRP A 180 7.75 16.08 -0.18
N VAL A 181 8.34 17.25 -0.10
CA VAL A 181 9.26 17.78 -1.11
C VAL A 181 10.64 17.87 -0.47
N CYS A 182 11.65 17.37 -1.14
CA CYS A 182 13.04 17.47 -0.73
C CYS A 182 13.90 17.92 -1.90
N ASP A 183 14.97 18.62 -1.61
CA ASP A 183 16.01 18.95 -2.60
C ASP A 183 16.84 17.67 -2.85
N ALA A 184 17.15 17.43 -4.11
CA ALA A 184 17.95 16.28 -4.56
C ALA A 184 19.46 16.52 -4.50
N ASN A 185 19.94 17.49 -3.68
CA ASN A 185 21.36 17.85 -3.54
C ASN A 185 22.02 17.09 -2.38
#